data_0ed1d504a8fe5271c8e21d81bfae8e69
#
_entry.id   0ed1d504a8fe5271c8e21d81bfae8e69
#
_cell.length_a   1.000
_cell.length_b   1.000
_cell.length_c   1.000
_cell.angle_alpha   90.00
_cell.angle_beta   90.00
_cell.angle_gamma   90.00
#
_symmetry.space_group_name_H-M   'P 1'
#
loop_
_entity.id
_entity.type
_entity.pdbx_description
1 polymer ?
#
loop_
_entity_poly.entity_id
_entity_poly.type
_entity_poly.pdbx_seq_one_letter_code
_entity_poly.pdbx_strand_id
1 'polypeptide(L)'
;MIKCNVTTCGVITSSAEEKTSKEGEKFISFSMVVPFEGKDGTVKEQYISVSAPGDAQSAANYSAGRRVTASGVLYIRKHDSSTYLNLRTDTNIEFNESTTPDRLVGSMEFKGKISKKGIKDFNSKKGKPMQSFSAFSSDKNGENYEFTWVSFINLSPIHEEYLAADKYVEVHGDLQLDVFKGELQLECKVKSIAPWELNKTAEANAEQQPS
;
A
#
# COMPACT_ATOMS: atom_id res chain seq x y z
N MET A 1 2.70 8.60 -5.09
CA MET A 1 3.37 7.29 -4.98
C MET A 1 3.17 6.74 -3.59
N ILE A 2 2.76 5.48 -3.47
CA ILE A 2 2.59 4.77 -2.20
C ILE A 2 3.53 3.57 -2.22
N LYS A 3 4.41 3.49 -1.23
CA LYS A 3 5.37 2.41 -1.05
C LYS A 3 5.29 1.94 0.39
N CYS A 4 5.13 0.62 0.60
CA CYS A 4 5.02 0.06 1.92
C CYS A 4 6.09 -1.02 2.11
N ASN A 5 6.82 -0.98 3.22
CA ASN A 5 7.69 -2.09 3.60
C ASN A 5 6.91 -2.97 4.56
N VAL A 6 6.58 -4.19 4.14
CA VAL A 6 5.66 -5.06 4.86
C VAL A 6 6.20 -6.45 5.11
N THR A 7 5.64 -7.10 6.13
CA THR A 7 5.68 -8.54 6.33
C THR A 7 4.24 -9.05 6.28
N THR A 8 3.98 -10.02 5.43
CA THR A 8 2.66 -10.64 5.27
C THR A 8 2.75 -12.16 5.45
N CYS A 9 1.74 -12.72 6.12
CA CYS A 9 1.55 -14.17 6.24
C CYS A 9 0.16 -14.53 5.73
N GLY A 10 0.07 -15.57 4.91
CA GLY A 10 -1.18 -16.01 4.31
C GLY A 10 -1.02 -17.32 3.55
N VAL A 11 -2.05 -17.74 2.86
CA VAL A 11 -2.10 -19.00 2.10
C VAL A 11 -1.92 -18.73 0.62
N ILE A 12 -1.04 -19.49 -0.04
CA ILE A 12 -0.86 -19.46 -1.49
C ILE A 12 -2.14 -19.98 -2.15
N THR A 13 -2.72 -19.19 -3.04
CA THR A 13 -3.97 -19.52 -3.76
C THR A 13 -3.71 -19.99 -5.18
N SER A 14 -2.64 -19.48 -5.82
CA SER A 14 -2.17 -20.01 -7.09
C SER A 14 -0.67 -20.30 -7.01
N SER A 15 -0.29 -21.51 -7.45
CA SER A 15 1.10 -21.98 -7.44
C SER A 15 2.02 -21.02 -8.21
N ALA A 16 3.28 -20.96 -7.79
CA ALA A 16 4.24 -20.10 -8.45
C ALA A 16 4.56 -20.57 -9.87
N GLU A 17 4.79 -19.57 -10.73
CA GLU A 17 5.25 -19.74 -12.09
C GLU A 17 6.51 -18.91 -12.32
N GLU A 18 7.46 -19.45 -13.11
CA GLU A 18 8.57 -18.66 -13.61
C GLU A 18 8.07 -17.63 -14.63
N LYS A 19 8.51 -16.40 -14.49
CA LYS A 19 8.27 -15.32 -15.44
C LYS A 19 9.59 -14.64 -15.80
N THR A 20 9.58 -13.90 -16.90
CA THR A 20 10.74 -13.14 -17.36
C THR A 20 10.37 -11.66 -17.42
N SER A 21 11.21 -10.80 -16.85
CA SER A 21 11.04 -9.35 -16.91
C SER A 21 11.32 -8.82 -18.32
N LYS A 22 11.02 -7.55 -18.56
CA LYS A 22 11.35 -6.89 -19.84
C LYS A 22 12.86 -6.80 -20.09
N GLU A 23 13.64 -6.81 -19.03
CA GLU A 23 15.10 -6.80 -19.03
C GLU A 23 15.72 -8.21 -19.18
N GLY A 24 14.86 -9.26 -19.26
CA GLY A 24 15.30 -10.65 -19.40
C GLY A 24 15.60 -11.37 -18.09
N GLU A 25 15.37 -10.74 -16.94
CA GLU A 25 15.59 -11.37 -15.63
C GLU A 25 14.47 -12.34 -15.28
N LYS A 26 14.83 -13.53 -14.79
CA LYS A 26 13.88 -14.53 -14.33
C LYS A 26 13.43 -14.24 -12.90
N PHE A 27 12.14 -14.41 -12.66
CA PHE A 27 11.53 -14.31 -11.34
C PHE A 27 10.36 -15.29 -11.23
N ILE A 28 10.01 -15.64 -10.00
CA ILE A 28 8.80 -16.40 -9.71
C ILE A 28 7.67 -15.47 -9.31
N SER A 29 6.43 -15.83 -9.64
CA SER A 29 5.24 -15.09 -9.26
C SER A 29 4.14 -16.05 -8.85
N PHE A 30 3.48 -15.76 -7.71
CA PHE A 30 2.32 -16.48 -7.20
C PHE A 30 1.34 -15.53 -6.54
N SER A 31 0.14 -16.00 -6.25
CA SER A 31 -0.85 -15.26 -5.49
C SER A 31 -1.04 -15.88 -4.12
N MET A 32 -1.18 -15.04 -3.10
CA MET A 32 -1.58 -15.45 -1.76
C MET A 32 -2.78 -14.64 -1.29
N VAL A 33 -3.55 -15.18 -0.36
CA VAL A 33 -4.71 -14.52 0.26
C VAL A 33 -4.43 -14.21 1.71
N VAL A 34 -4.86 -13.02 2.13
CA VAL A 34 -4.89 -12.59 3.53
C VAL A 34 -6.30 -12.05 3.83
N PRO A 35 -7.03 -12.63 4.78
CA PRO A 35 -8.31 -12.10 5.22
C PRO A 35 -8.12 -10.89 6.13
N PHE A 36 -8.94 -9.86 5.92
CA PHE A 36 -9.04 -8.69 6.79
C PHE A 36 -10.44 -8.63 7.38
N GLU A 37 -10.53 -8.42 8.67
CA GLU A 37 -11.80 -8.30 9.39
C GLU A 37 -12.07 -6.83 9.71
N GLY A 38 -13.23 -6.34 9.27
CA GLY A 38 -13.73 -5.02 9.60
C GLY A 38 -14.31 -4.95 11.00
N LYS A 39 -14.47 -3.76 11.54
CA LYS A 39 -15.06 -3.50 12.87
C LYS A 39 -16.51 -3.97 13.00
N ASP A 40 -17.18 -4.17 11.89
CA ASP A 40 -18.57 -4.69 11.80
C ASP A 40 -18.63 -6.23 11.67
N GLY A 41 -17.48 -6.91 11.74
CA GLY A 41 -17.35 -8.36 11.55
C GLY A 41 -17.33 -8.81 10.08
N THR A 42 -17.36 -7.87 9.14
CA THR A 42 -17.24 -8.21 7.71
C THR A 42 -15.81 -8.65 7.42
N VAL A 43 -15.65 -9.83 6.83
CA VAL A 43 -14.33 -10.34 6.39
C VAL A 43 -14.20 -10.13 4.90
N LYS A 44 -13.07 -9.54 4.49
CA LYS A 44 -12.68 -9.39 3.10
C LYS A 44 -11.38 -10.13 2.84
N GLU A 45 -11.41 -11.10 1.95
CA GLU A 45 -10.21 -11.73 1.45
C GLU A 45 -9.51 -10.80 0.46
N GLN A 46 -8.25 -10.50 0.73
CA GLN A 46 -7.44 -9.68 -0.14
C GLN A 46 -6.33 -10.52 -0.76
N TYR A 47 -6.30 -10.53 -2.09
CA TYR A 47 -5.27 -11.22 -2.84
C TYR A 47 -4.03 -10.34 -2.99
N ILE A 48 -2.87 -10.93 -2.77
CA ILE A 48 -1.55 -10.30 -2.90
C ILE A 48 -0.78 -11.06 -3.98
N SER A 49 -0.39 -10.36 -5.04
CA SER A 49 0.53 -10.92 -6.01
C SER A 49 1.95 -10.79 -5.47
N VAL A 50 2.64 -11.89 -5.28
CA VAL A 50 4.01 -11.94 -4.79
C VAL A 50 4.97 -12.22 -5.93
N SER A 51 6.05 -11.47 -6.03
CA SER A 51 7.16 -11.73 -6.94
C SER A 51 8.48 -11.79 -6.18
N ALA A 52 9.30 -12.78 -6.51
CA ALA A 52 10.61 -13.02 -5.90
C ALA A 52 11.62 -13.49 -6.96
N PRO A 53 12.92 -13.24 -6.79
CA PRO A 53 13.94 -13.85 -7.64
C PRO A 53 13.81 -15.38 -7.62
N GLY A 54 13.94 -16.02 -8.77
CA GLY A 54 13.87 -17.48 -8.86
C GLY A 54 13.62 -17.97 -10.28
N ASP A 55 13.70 -19.27 -10.43
CA ASP A 55 13.53 -20.02 -11.67
C ASP A 55 12.44 -21.09 -11.53
N ALA A 56 12.23 -21.92 -12.56
CA ALA A 56 11.23 -22.97 -12.57
C ALA A 56 11.45 -24.01 -11.45
N GLN A 57 12.70 -24.27 -11.05
CA GLN A 57 12.99 -25.22 -9.98
C GLN A 57 12.57 -24.64 -8.62
N SER A 58 12.86 -23.39 -8.37
CA SER A 58 12.42 -22.69 -7.14
C SER A 58 10.92 -22.51 -7.10
N ALA A 59 10.26 -22.23 -8.23
CA ALA A 59 8.80 -22.10 -8.33
C ALA A 59 8.06 -23.36 -7.83
N ALA A 60 8.58 -24.54 -8.09
CA ALA A 60 7.97 -25.80 -7.68
C ALA A 60 7.77 -25.93 -6.14
N ASN A 61 8.52 -25.17 -5.35
CA ASN A 61 8.38 -25.15 -3.90
C ASN A 61 7.13 -24.37 -3.41
N TYR A 62 6.58 -23.47 -4.21
CA TYR A 62 5.49 -22.57 -3.82
C TYR A 62 4.15 -23.01 -4.44
N SER A 63 3.63 -24.15 -3.97
CA SER A 63 2.35 -24.69 -4.43
C SER A 63 1.15 -24.12 -3.68
N ALA A 64 -0.01 -24.08 -4.35
CA ALA A 64 -1.27 -23.68 -3.73
C ALA A 64 -1.59 -24.50 -2.47
N GLY A 65 -2.21 -23.87 -1.48
CA GLY A 65 -2.53 -24.44 -0.18
C GLY A 65 -1.41 -24.32 0.86
N ARG A 66 -0.19 -23.99 0.48
CA ARG A 66 0.90 -23.76 1.45
C ARG A 66 0.77 -22.40 2.11
N ARG A 67 1.10 -22.35 3.39
CA ARG A 67 1.17 -21.11 4.16
C ARG A 67 2.59 -20.56 4.16
N VAL A 68 2.72 -19.25 3.89
CA VAL A 68 4.02 -18.59 3.79
C VAL A 68 4.01 -17.23 4.46
N THR A 69 5.18 -16.82 4.94
CA THR A 69 5.49 -15.44 5.32
C THR A 69 6.46 -14.86 4.30
N ALA A 70 6.10 -13.70 3.73
CA ALA A 70 6.94 -12.94 2.82
C ALA A 70 7.12 -11.51 3.33
N SER A 71 8.35 -10.99 3.23
CA SER A 71 8.68 -9.61 3.58
C SER A 71 9.24 -8.90 2.37
N GLY A 72 8.87 -7.64 2.17
CA GLY A 72 9.35 -6.87 1.01
C GLY A 72 8.63 -5.56 0.82
N VAL A 73 8.71 -5.05 -0.40
CA VAL A 73 8.06 -3.80 -0.80
C VAL A 73 6.71 -4.11 -1.44
N LEU A 74 5.65 -3.61 -0.79
CA LEU A 74 4.29 -3.69 -1.29
C LEU A 74 3.95 -2.40 -2.05
N TYR A 75 3.54 -2.58 -3.30
CA TYR A 75 2.98 -1.52 -4.14
C TYR A 75 1.47 -1.65 -4.15
N ILE A 76 0.79 -0.56 -3.82
CA ILE A 76 -0.66 -0.50 -3.75
C ILE A 76 -1.14 0.37 -4.91
N ARG A 77 -2.00 -0.19 -5.75
CA ARG A 77 -2.62 0.51 -6.88
C ARG A 77 -4.13 0.32 -6.83
N LYS A 78 -4.86 1.33 -7.22
CA LYS A 78 -6.29 1.24 -7.45
C LYS A 78 -6.56 1.37 -8.93
N HIS A 79 -7.31 0.41 -9.48
CA HIS A 79 -7.76 0.45 -10.87
C HIS A 79 -9.25 0.15 -10.87
N ASP A 80 -10.03 1.05 -11.43
CA ASP A 80 -11.47 1.09 -11.29
C ASP A 80 -11.89 1.08 -9.81
N SER A 81 -12.69 0.11 -9.38
CA SER A 81 -13.07 -0.08 -7.97
C SER A 81 -12.18 -1.08 -7.21
N SER A 82 -11.21 -1.71 -7.88
CA SER A 82 -10.39 -2.77 -7.30
C SER A 82 -9.07 -2.25 -6.75
N THR A 83 -8.65 -2.80 -5.61
CA THR A 83 -7.33 -2.53 -5.02
C THR A 83 -6.40 -3.70 -5.31
N TYR A 84 -5.27 -3.42 -5.96
CA TYR A 84 -4.25 -4.39 -6.30
C TYR A 84 -3.06 -4.24 -5.36
N LEU A 85 -2.69 -5.36 -4.73
CA LEU A 85 -1.55 -5.45 -3.83
C LEU A 85 -0.46 -6.29 -4.50
N ASN A 86 0.70 -5.69 -4.79
CA ASN A 86 1.82 -6.34 -5.44
C ASN A 86 3.04 -6.29 -4.52
N LEU A 87 3.43 -7.41 -3.97
CA LEU A 87 4.59 -7.55 -3.10
C LEU A 87 5.80 -8.01 -3.92
N ARG A 88 6.86 -7.20 -3.90
CA ARG A 88 8.17 -7.59 -4.39
C ARG A 88 9.06 -7.93 -3.21
N THR A 89 9.61 -9.11 -3.17
CA THR A 89 10.54 -9.56 -2.15
C THR A 89 11.87 -9.97 -2.76
N ASP A 90 12.96 -9.59 -2.09
CA ASP A 90 14.33 -10.02 -2.41
C ASP A 90 14.85 -11.01 -1.37
N THR A 91 14.03 -11.30 -0.34
CA THR A 91 14.37 -12.19 0.77
C THR A 91 13.72 -13.55 0.60
N ASN A 92 14.23 -14.53 1.33
CA ASN A 92 13.62 -15.85 1.39
C ASN A 92 12.20 -15.77 1.94
N ILE A 93 11.30 -16.48 1.28
CA ILE A 93 9.93 -16.67 1.72
C ILE A 93 9.93 -17.86 2.67
N GLU A 94 9.43 -17.66 3.88
CA GLU A 94 9.40 -18.68 4.93
C GLU A 94 8.10 -19.50 4.84
N PHE A 95 8.23 -20.81 4.93
CA PHE A 95 7.06 -21.69 5.04
C PHE A 95 6.64 -21.80 6.49
N ASN A 96 5.34 -21.70 6.72
CA ASN A 96 4.76 -21.67 8.04
C ASN A 96 3.80 -22.86 8.27
N GLU A 97 3.57 -23.16 9.54
CA GLU A 97 2.52 -24.11 9.94
C GLU A 97 1.12 -23.49 9.70
N SER A 98 0.13 -24.35 9.56
CA SER A 98 -1.27 -23.94 9.32
C SER A 98 -1.85 -23.06 10.44
N THR A 99 -1.31 -23.16 11.64
CA THR A 99 -1.71 -22.40 12.83
C THR A 99 -1.15 -20.98 12.91
N THR A 100 -0.16 -20.64 12.06
CA THR A 100 0.39 -19.27 12.02
C THR A 100 -0.69 -18.30 11.56
N PRO A 101 -1.01 -17.23 12.30
CA PRO A 101 -2.10 -16.33 11.96
C PRO A 101 -1.82 -15.53 10.70
N ASP A 102 -2.86 -15.28 9.93
CA ASP A 102 -2.81 -14.36 8.79
C ASP A 102 -2.52 -12.95 9.28
N ARG A 103 -1.67 -12.23 8.55
CA ARG A 103 -1.33 -10.85 8.86
C ARG A 103 -0.73 -10.13 7.68
N LEU A 104 -0.88 -8.81 7.69
CA LEU A 104 -0.07 -7.89 6.89
C LEU A 104 0.23 -6.68 7.77
N VAL A 105 1.50 -6.47 8.08
CA VAL A 105 1.97 -5.38 8.93
C VAL A 105 3.18 -4.71 8.30
N GLY A 106 3.35 -3.42 8.53
CA GLY A 106 4.51 -2.71 8.00
C GLY A 106 4.41 -1.21 8.09
N SER A 107 5.32 -0.53 7.42
CA SER A 107 5.38 0.92 7.30
C SER A 107 4.90 1.38 5.94
N MET A 108 4.40 2.61 5.88
CA MET A 108 4.00 3.29 4.65
C MET A 108 4.85 4.55 4.45
N GLU A 109 5.33 4.71 3.24
CA GLU A 109 5.84 5.96 2.68
C GLU A 109 4.81 6.47 1.65
N PHE A 110 4.26 7.63 1.89
CA PHE A 110 3.25 8.24 1.04
C PHE A 110 3.73 9.59 0.52
N LYS A 111 3.54 9.82 -0.78
CA LYS A 111 3.70 11.13 -1.42
C LYS A 111 2.44 11.45 -2.20
N GLY A 112 1.83 12.60 -1.88
CA GLY A 112 0.58 12.97 -2.52
C GLY A 112 0.00 14.28 -2.03
N LYS A 113 -1.25 14.52 -2.43
CA LYS A 113 -1.96 15.79 -2.21
C LYS A 113 -3.04 15.62 -1.16
N ILE A 114 -3.08 16.52 -0.19
CA ILE A 114 -4.14 16.58 0.83
C ILE A 114 -5.47 16.94 0.16
N SER A 115 -6.54 16.28 0.61
CA SER A 115 -7.88 16.53 0.11
C SER A 115 -8.36 17.96 0.37
N LYS A 116 -9.32 18.42 -0.44
CA LYS A 116 -9.99 19.72 -0.24
C LYS A 116 -10.71 19.86 1.11
N LYS A 117 -11.00 18.73 1.80
CA LYS A 117 -11.58 18.75 3.15
C LYS A 117 -10.60 19.25 4.21
N GLY A 118 -9.29 19.28 3.88
CA GLY A 118 -8.25 19.76 4.78
C GLY A 118 -8.02 18.83 5.97
N ILE A 119 -7.53 19.45 7.03
CA ILE A 119 -7.15 18.81 8.29
C ILE A 119 -8.30 18.96 9.29
N LYS A 120 -8.52 17.90 10.10
CA LYS A 120 -9.50 17.89 11.16
C LYS A 120 -8.83 17.54 12.49
N ASP A 121 -8.87 18.47 13.42
CA ASP A 121 -8.50 18.24 14.81
C ASP A 121 -9.67 17.65 15.59
N PHE A 122 -9.38 16.71 16.48
CA PHE A 122 -10.38 16.09 17.35
C PHE A 122 -9.71 15.51 18.60
N ASN A 123 -10.50 15.19 19.61
CA ASN A 123 -10.01 14.51 20.78
C ASN A 123 -10.38 13.02 20.74
N SER A 124 -9.43 12.16 21.14
CA SER A 124 -9.72 10.76 21.38
C SER A 124 -10.74 10.58 22.49
N LYS A 125 -11.31 9.37 22.64
CA LYS A 125 -12.20 9.01 23.77
C LYS A 125 -11.57 9.24 25.15
N LYS A 126 -10.24 9.29 25.23
CA LYS A 126 -9.47 9.58 26.46
C LYS A 126 -9.04 11.04 26.58
N GLY A 127 -9.60 11.95 25.77
CA GLY A 127 -9.32 13.38 25.78
C GLY A 127 -7.96 13.78 25.16
N LYS A 128 -7.21 12.87 24.55
CA LYS A 128 -5.94 13.22 23.91
C LYS A 128 -6.21 13.91 22.57
N PRO A 129 -5.55 15.06 22.28
CA PRO A 129 -5.67 15.72 21.00
C PRO A 129 -5.10 14.82 19.88
N MET A 130 -5.80 14.77 18.77
CA MET A 130 -5.47 13.99 17.58
C MET A 130 -5.84 14.80 16.34
N GLN A 131 -5.27 14.43 15.22
CA GLN A 131 -5.49 15.07 13.94
C GLN A 131 -5.72 14.02 12.87
N SER A 132 -6.65 14.26 11.96
CA SER A 132 -6.90 13.38 10.82
C SER A 132 -7.03 14.17 9.54
N PHE A 133 -6.63 13.55 8.43
CA PHE A 133 -6.82 14.06 7.09
C PHE A 133 -6.84 12.91 6.10
N SER A 134 -7.30 13.19 4.89
CA SER A 134 -7.19 12.27 3.77
C SER A 134 -6.34 12.90 2.68
N ALA A 135 -5.51 12.11 2.04
CA ALA A 135 -4.74 12.52 0.90
C ALA A 135 -4.76 11.45 -0.19
N PHE A 136 -4.45 11.81 -1.41
CA PHE A 136 -4.38 10.89 -2.52
C PHE A 136 -3.03 10.98 -3.23
N SER A 137 -2.59 9.82 -3.70
CA SER A 137 -1.50 9.69 -4.66
C SER A 137 -2.09 9.44 -6.03
N SER A 138 -1.54 10.04 -7.07
CA SER A 138 -1.91 9.81 -8.46
C SER A 138 -0.82 9.03 -9.18
N ASP A 139 -1.23 8.00 -9.89
CA ASP A 139 -0.37 7.23 -10.78
C ASP A 139 -0.90 7.36 -12.21
N LYS A 140 0.01 7.58 -13.17
CA LYS A 140 -0.36 7.67 -14.59
C LYS A 140 -0.50 6.25 -15.16
N ASN A 141 -1.65 5.97 -15.75
CA ASN A 141 -1.94 4.71 -16.44
C ASN A 141 -2.40 5.02 -17.87
N GLY A 142 -1.47 4.91 -18.83
CA GLY A 142 -1.71 5.36 -20.21
C GLY A 142 -1.95 6.87 -20.25
N GLU A 143 -3.12 7.28 -20.75
CA GLU A 143 -3.56 8.68 -20.80
C GLU A 143 -4.34 9.12 -19.56
N ASN A 144 -4.74 8.19 -18.69
CA ASN A 144 -5.56 8.44 -17.51
C ASN A 144 -4.71 8.53 -16.24
N TYR A 145 -5.26 9.19 -15.21
CA TYR A 145 -4.71 9.20 -13.87
C TYR A 145 -5.61 8.38 -12.94
N GLU A 146 -5.00 7.51 -12.17
CA GLU A 146 -5.65 6.75 -11.12
C GLU A 146 -5.28 7.34 -9.76
N PHE A 147 -6.27 7.42 -8.87
CA PHE A 147 -6.11 8.05 -7.57
C PHE A 147 -6.28 7.01 -6.46
N THR A 148 -5.24 6.85 -5.65
CA THR A 148 -5.29 6.00 -4.46
C THR A 148 -5.39 6.87 -3.23
N TRP A 149 -6.50 6.74 -2.50
CA TRP A 149 -6.78 7.50 -1.30
C TRP A 149 -6.26 6.79 -0.05
N VAL A 150 -5.69 7.57 0.87
CA VAL A 150 -5.24 7.12 2.17
C VAL A 150 -5.80 8.05 3.24
N SER A 151 -6.27 7.47 4.34
CA SER A 151 -6.66 8.18 5.55
C SER A 151 -5.50 8.22 6.53
N PHE A 152 -5.23 9.38 7.10
CA PHE A 152 -4.12 9.58 8.03
C PHE A 152 -4.64 9.95 9.42
N ILE A 153 -4.03 9.34 10.44
CA ILE A 153 -4.25 9.68 11.84
C ILE A 153 -2.92 10.09 12.44
N ASN A 154 -2.83 11.34 12.88
CA ASN A 154 -1.68 11.87 13.59
C ASN A 154 -2.03 11.99 15.09
N LEU A 155 -1.24 11.31 15.94
CA LEU A 155 -1.43 11.32 17.39
C LEU A 155 -0.75 12.51 18.07
N SER A 156 0.00 13.31 17.31
CA SER A 156 0.67 14.53 17.75
C SER A 156 0.34 15.63 16.75
N PRO A 157 -0.75 16.39 16.94
CA PRO A 157 -1.18 17.41 16.00
C PRO A 157 -0.07 18.41 15.64
N ILE A 158 0.00 18.75 14.37
CA ILE A 158 0.97 19.69 13.79
C ILE A 158 0.17 20.80 13.11
N HIS A 159 0.52 22.06 13.36
CA HIS A 159 -0.16 23.25 12.81
C HIS A 159 0.81 24.08 11.96
N GLU A 160 1.38 23.44 10.95
CA GLU A 160 2.28 24.07 10.00
C GLU A 160 1.53 24.45 8.72
N GLU A 161 1.96 25.52 8.05
CA GLU A 161 1.29 26.05 6.84
C GLU A 161 1.21 25.04 5.69
N TYR A 162 2.19 24.14 5.60
CA TYR A 162 2.19 23.10 4.57
C TYR A 162 1.16 21.98 4.82
N LEU A 163 0.62 21.88 6.05
CA LEU A 163 -0.38 20.87 6.40
C LEU A 163 -1.79 21.46 6.24
N ALA A 164 -2.17 21.74 5.02
CA ALA A 164 -3.45 22.35 4.66
C ALA A 164 -4.06 21.70 3.42
N ALA A 165 -5.33 21.99 3.15
CA ALA A 165 -6.02 21.54 1.95
C ALA A 165 -5.23 21.87 0.68
N ASP A 166 -5.26 20.95 -0.29
CA ASP A 166 -4.60 21.07 -1.60
C ASP A 166 -3.06 21.17 -1.57
N LYS A 167 -2.41 21.04 -0.41
CA LYS A 167 -0.94 20.98 -0.30
C LYS A 167 -0.41 19.57 -0.54
N TYR A 168 0.85 19.51 -1.01
CA TYR A 168 1.56 18.25 -1.22
C TYR A 168 2.39 17.91 0.00
N VAL A 169 2.31 16.65 0.44
CA VAL A 169 2.99 16.15 1.63
C VAL A 169 3.66 14.80 1.36
N GLU A 170 4.74 14.59 2.10
CA GLU A 170 5.36 13.30 2.29
C GLU A 170 5.06 12.83 3.72
N VAL A 171 4.52 11.62 3.85
CA VAL A 171 4.13 11.05 5.14
C VAL A 171 4.79 9.69 5.31
N HIS A 172 5.39 9.47 6.48
CA HIS A 172 5.87 8.16 6.92
C HIS A 172 5.09 7.72 8.15
N GLY A 173 4.70 6.46 8.20
CA GLY A 173 3.95 5.93 9.33
C GLY A 173 3.71 4.43 9.26
N ASP A 174 2.90 3.92 10.16
CA ASP A 174 2.51 2.53 10.17
C ASP A 174 1.32 2.32 9.24
N LEU A 175 1.45 1.36 8.31
CA LEU A 175 0.37 0.93 7.44
C LEU A 175 -0.71 0.23 8.27
N GLN A 176 -1.94 0.61 8.05
CA GLN A 176 -3.11 -0.07 8.58
C GLN A 176 -4.07 -0.35 7.43
N LEU A 177 -4.59 -1.57 7.39
CA LEU A 177 -5.62 -1.98 6.45
C LEU A 177 -6.87 -2.32 7.27
N ASP A 178 -7.98 -1.70 6.93
CA ASP A 178 -9.28 -1.94 7.56
C ASP A 178 -10.32 -2.27 6.48
N VAL A 179 -11.41 -2.92 6.85
CA VAL A 179 -12.54 -3.18 5.96
C VAL A 179 -13.72 -2.34 6.43
N PHE A 180 -14.24 -1.54 5.52
CA PHE A 180 -15.44 -0.74 5.78
C PHE A 180 -16.44 -0.90 4.63
N LYS A 181 -17.63 -1.35 4.94
CA LYS A 181 -18.69 -1.65 3.95
C LYS A 181 -18.23 -2.59 2.82
N GLY A 182 -17.44 -3.61 3.18
CA GLY A 182 -16.89 -4.57 2.23
C GLY A 182 -15.72 -4.06 1.36
N GLU A 183 -15.28 -2.82 1.56
CA GLU A 183 -14.16 -2.22 0.82
C GLU A 183 -12.91 -2.11 1.68
N LEU A 184 -11.74 -2.45 1.09
CA LEU A 184 -10.45 -2.26 1.74
C LEU A 184 -10.13 -0.77 1.85
N GLN A 185 -9.89 -0.30 3.06
CA GLN A 185 -9.49 1.06 3.36
C GLN A 185 -8.01 1.09 3.72
N LEU A 186 -7.31 2.07 3.14
CA LEU A 186 -5.91 2.33 3.43
C LEU A 186 -5.83 3.41 4.49
N GLU A 187 -5.23 3.08 5.62
CA GLU A 187 -4.98 4.01 6.71
C GLU A 187 -3.48 4.06 7.03
N CYS A 188 -3.02 5.21 7.49
CA CYS A 188 -1.65 5.39 7.96
C CYS A 188 -1.66 6.10 9.32
N LYS A 189 -1.06 5.47 10.32
CA LYS A 189 -0.75 6.10 11.59
C LYS A 189 0.54 6.88 11.44
N VAL A 190 0.44 8.19 11.41
CA VAL A 190 1.55 9.10 11.10
C VAL A 190 2.64 9.01 12.15
N LYS A 191 3.90 8.89 11.72
CA LYS A 191 5.11 9.04 12.53
C LYS A 191 5.84 10.34 12.20
N SER A 192 5.89 10.69 10.93
CA SER A 192 6.42 11.97 10.46
C SER A 192 5.69 12.46 9.23
N ILE A 193 5.66 13.76 9.07
CA ILE A 193 5.08 14.44 7.91
C ILE A 193 5.94 15.64 7.56
N ALA A 194 6.14 15.88 6.28
CA ALA A 194 6.91 16.98 5.74
C ALA A 194 6.25 17.52 4.47
N PRO A 195 6.55 18.77 4.08
CA PRO A 195 6.15 19.27 2.76
C PRO A 195 6.85 18.45 1.68
N TRP A 196 6.11 18.11 0.63
CA TRP A 196 6.67 17.48 -0.56
C TRP A 196 6.71 18.48 -1.70
N GLU A 197 7.93 18.89 -2.09
CA GLU A 197 8.13 19.74 -3.24
C GLU A 197 8.11 18.87 -4.52
N LEU A 198 7.15 19.16 -5.41
CA LEU A 198 7.15 18.61 -6.76
C LEU A 198 8.38 19.16 -7.49
N ASN A 199 9.25 18.27 -7.96
CA ASN A 199 10.34 18.69 -8.84
C ASN A 199 9.75 19.37 -10.07
N LYS A 200 9.94 20.68 -10.20
CA LYS A 200 9.41 21.54 -11.27
C LYS A 200 9.80 21.06 -12.69
N THR A 201 10.74 20.14 -12.83
CA THR A 201 11.15 19.54 -14.09
C THR A 201 10.08 18.61 -14.71
N ALA A 202 9.13 18.10 -13.94
CA ALA A 202 8.07 17.23 -14.46
C ALA A 202 6.83 18.03 -14.94
N GLU A 203 6.57 19.21 -14.39
CA GLU A 203 5.46 20.07 -14.82
C GLU A 203 5.77 20.87 -16.09
N ALA A 204 7.03 21.26 -16.30
CA ALA A 204 7.43 21.98 -17.51
C ALA A 204 7.26 21.18 -18.82
N ASN A 205 7.20 19.84 -18.73
CA ASN A 205 6.93 18.98 -19.88
C ASN A 205 5.43 18.72 -20.11
N ALA A 206 4.57 19.08 -19.18
CA ALA A 206 3.10 18.94 -19.35
C ALA A 206 2.45 20.19 -19.96
N GLU A 207 3.10 21.36 -19.87
CA GLU A 207 2.61 22.62 -20.43
C GLU A 207 3.10 22.94 -21.86
N GLN A 208 4.00 22.11 -22.43
CA GLN A 208 4.48 22.26 -23.80
C GLN A 208 3.85 21.25 -24.78
N GLN A 209 2.53 21.12 -24.78
CA GLN A 209 1.84 20.59 -25.95
C GLN A 209 1.26 21.76 -26.72
N PRO A 210 1.70 22.00 -27.98
CA PRO A 210 1.13 23.04 -28.82
C PRO A 210 -0.28 22.65 -29.26
N SER A 211 -1.15 23.66 -29.25
CA SER A 211 -2.52 23.73 -29.79
C SER A 211 -2.64 23.17 -31.22
#